data_e4e2d70f5c029cd038d503a278880988
#
_entry.id   e4e2d70f5c029cd038d503a278880988
#
_cell.length_a   1.000
_cell.length_b   1.000
_cell.length_c   1.000
_cell.angle_alpha   90.00
_cell.angle_beta   90.00
_cell.angle_gamma   90.00
#
_symmetry.space_group_name_H-M   'P 1'
#
loop_
_entity.id
_entity.type
_entity.pdbx_description
1 polymer ?
#
loop_
_entity_poly.entity_id
_entity_poly.type
_entity_poly.pdbx_seq_one_letter_code
_entity_poly.pdbx_strand_id
1 'polypeptide(L)'
;MLDKVKTWCLKHHLIDNNDKLIVACSGGPDSLAMLNILQQLSQEFNLTLIVAHFNHKLRGQESDEDEAFVKAFAQANNLTFASTGVDVNQYCQNNKLSLEEGARILRYQYLRTLAQQHQADKIAVGHNKDDQAETVLLNLLRGAGSCGIAGISAKSCDIIRPLLSTTRTEIESYCQQEKLVPDRKSVV
;
A
#
# COMPACT_ATOMS: atom_id res chain seq x y z
N MET A 1 -7.21 -3.70 16.38
CA MET A 1 -6.31 -3.92 15.22
C MET A 1 -4.96 -3.22 15.41
N LEU A 2 -4.92 -2.00 15.95
CA LEU A 2 -3.68 -1.22 16.16
C LEU A 2 -2.56 -2.02 16.85
N ASP A 3 -2.81 -2.61 18.03
CA ASP A 3 -1.80 -3.35 18.80
C ASP A 3 -1.25 -4.57 18.05
N LYS A 4 -2.11 -5.25 17.27
CA LYS A 4 -1.70 -6.39 16.43
C LYS A 4 -0.71 -5.95 15.35
N VAL A 5 -1.02 -4.86 14.65
CA VAL A 5 -0.15 -4.30 13.60
C VAL A 5 1.13 -3.74 14.21
N LYS A 6 1.06 -3.04 15.35
CA LYS A 6 2.23 -2.58 16.09
C LYS A 6 3.17 -3.73 16.45
N THR A 7 2.63 -4.79 17.06
CA THR A 7 3.40 -5.98 17.43
C THR A 7 4.06 -6.63 16.20
N TRP A 8 3.33 -6.70 15.08
CA TRP A 8 3.85 -7.20 13.82
C TRP A 8 5.00 -6.34 13.29
N CYS A 9 4.83 -5.02 13.28
CA CYS A 9 5.85 -4.08 12.83
C CYS A 9 7.13 -4.19 13.65
N LEU A 10 7.03 -4.28 14.97
CA LEU A 10 8.19 -4.43 15.87
C LEU A 10 8.88 -5.78 15.66
N LYS A 11 8.12 -6.87 15.63
CA LYS A 11 8.65 -8.23 15.42
C LYS A 11 9.47 -8.37 14.15
N HIS A 12 9.07 -7.68 13.07
CA HIS A 12 9.69 -7.78 11.76
C HIS A 12 10.57 -6.57 11.40
N HIS A 13 10.84 -5.67 12.35
CA HIS A 13 11.63 -4.45 12.13
C HIS A 13 11.15 -3.65 10.91
N LEU A 14 9.81 -3.46 10.81
CA LEU A 14 9.21 -2.74 9.69
C LEU A 14 9.30 -1.23 9.89
N ILE A 15 9.21 -0.75 11.13
CA ILE A 15 9.33 0.66 11.49
C ILE A 15 10.38 0.85 12.56
N ASP A 16 11.12 1.93 12.49
CA ASP A 16 12.09 2.37 13.48
C ASP A 16 11.77 3.81 13.89
N ASN A 17 12.33 4.27 15.03
CA ASN A 17 12.12 5.64 15.47
C ASN A 17 12.68 6.64 14.45
N ASN A 18 11.91 7.71 14.20
CA ASN A 18 12.19 8.79 13.25
C ASN A 18 12.19 8.37 11.77
N ASP A 19 11.67 7.19 11.44
CA ASP A 19 11.52 6.79 10.03
C ASP A 19 10.66 7.79 9.26
N LYS A 20 11.07 8.07 8.03
CA LYS A 20 10.25 8.74 7.03
C LYS A 20 9.70 7.71 6.06
N LEU A 21 8.39 7.61 5.97
CA LEU A 21 7.70 6.57 5.20
C LEU A 21 6.93 7.17 4.02
N ILE A 22 7.10 6.58 2.83
CA ILE A 22 6.14 6.74 1.75
C ILE A 22 5.02 5.72 1.98
N VAL A 23 3.78 6.19 2.13
CA VAL A 23 2.62 5.33 2.35
C VAL A 23 1.80 5.26 1.07
N ALA A 24 1.85 4.12 0.37
CA ALA A 24 1.08 3.89 -0.84
C ALA A 24 -0.41 3.79 -0.51
N CYS A 25 -1.22 4.74 -1.00
CA CYS A 25 -2.65 4.82 -0.72
C CYS A 25 -3.44 4.86 -2.03
N SER A 26 -4.25 3.81 -2.27
CA SER A 26 -5.13 3.70 -3.43
C SER A 26 -6.54 4.27 -3.16
N GLY A 27 -6.89 4.55 -1.89
CA GLY A 27 -8.24 4.89 -1.47
C GLY A 27 -9.09 3.69 -1.03
N GLY A 28 -8.61 2.47 -1.26
CA GLY A 28 -9.27 1.25 -0.78
C GLY A 28 -9.06 1.00 0.72
N PRO A 29 -9.88 0.08 1.32
CA PRO A 29 -9.91 -0.16 2.76
C PRO A 29 -8.55 -0.50 3.35
N ASP A 30 -7.79 -1.38 2.69
CA ASP A 30 -6.47 -1.81 3.17
C ASP A 30 -5.50 -0.62 3.27
N SER A 31 -5.47 0.21 2.24
CA SER A 31 -4.57 1.36 2.20
C SER A 31 -4.94 2.46 3.19
N LEU A 32 -6.24 2.69 3.39
CA LEU A 32 -6.74 3.67 4.37
C LEU A 32 -6.53 3.19 5.80
N ALA A 33 -6.80 1.91 6.10
CA ALA A 33 -6.52 1.32 7.40
C ALA A 33 -5.03 1.38 7.73
N MET A 34 -4.16 1.02 6.77
CA MET A 34 -2.71 1.12 6.93
C MET A 34 -2.28 2.55 7.25
N LEU A 35 -2.74 3.53 6.48
CA LEU A 35 -2.40 4.93 6.67
C LEU A 35 -2.84 5.44 8.04
N ASN A 36 -4.08 5.14 8.45
CA ASN A 36 -4.61 5.54 9.75
C ASN A 36 -3.81 4.92 10.90
N ILE A 37 -3.47 3.63 10.83
CA ILE A 37 -2.67 2.96 11.86
C ILE A 37 -1.26 3.55 11.93
N LEU A 38 -0.58 3.76 10.79
CA LEU A 38 0.74 4.38 10.77
C LEU A 38 0.71 5.80 11.32
N GLN A 39 -0.38 6.55 11.09
CA GLN A 39 -0.57 7.88 11.68
C GLN A 39 -0.72 7.82 13.21
N GLN A 40 -1.46 6.86 13.74
CA GLN A 40 -1.54 6.66 15.20
C GLN A 40 -0.16 6.26 15.78
N LEU A 41 0.57 5.39 15.11
CA LEU A 41 1.92 4.98 15.52
C LEU A 41 2.95 6.12 15.37
N SER A 42 2.71 7.10 14.51
CA SER A 42 3.65 8.21 14.30
C SER A 42 3.87 9.05 15.56
N GLN A 43 2.91 9.10 16.47
CA GLN A 43 3.08 9.81 17.74
C GLN A 43 4.09 9.11 18.67
N GLU A 44 4.13 7.78 18.63
CA GLU A 44 5.02 7.00 19.49
C GLU A 44 6.42 6.86 18.90
N PHE A 45 6.51 6.64 17.57
CA PHE A 45 7.78 6.38 16.87
C PHE A 45 8.35 7.62 16.17
N ASN A 46 7.70 8.78 16.33
CA ASN A 46 8.07 10.03 15.62
C ASN A 46 8.20 9.83 14.11
N LEU A 47 7.23 9.13 13.48
CA LEU A 47 7.27 8.85 12.05
C LEU A 47 6.87 10.09 11.25
N THR A 48 7.54 10.31 10.13
CA THR A 48 7.12 11.27 9.11
C THR A 48 6.44 10.51 7.97
N LEU A 49 5.16 10.82 7.69
CA LEU A 49 4.38 10.11 6.68
C LEU A 49 4.15 10.99 5.45
N ILE A 50 4.36 10.42 4.27
CA ILE A 50 4.07 11.01 2.97
C ILE A 50 3.11 10.07 2.24
N VAL A 51 1.89 10.53 1.98
CA VAL A 51 0.86 9.78 1.27
C VAL A 51 1.14 9.83 -0.23
N ALA A 52 1.31 8.67 -0.84
CA ALA A 52 1.56 8.53 -2.27
C ALA A 52 0.39 7.84 -2.97
N HIS A 53 -0.24 8.53 -3.90
CA HIS A 53 -1.29 7.98 -4.76
C HIS A 53 -0.77 7.80 -6.18
N PHE A 54 -1.03 6.63 -6.78
CA PHE A 54 -0.71 6.34 -8.16
C PHE A 54 -2.01 6.20 -8.97
N ASN A 55 -2.31 7.20 -9.80
CA ASN A 55 -3.48 7.19 -10.68
C ASN A 55 -3.14 6.44 -11.98
N HIS A 56 -3.72 5.26 -12.15
CA HIS A 56 -3.48 4.40 -13.32
C HIS A 56 -4.12 4.93 -14.62
N LYS A 57 -5.01 5.94 -14.55
CA LYS A 57 -5.81 6.49 -15.65
C LYS A 57 -6.58 5.44 -16.47
N LEU A 58 -6.90 4.30 -15.85
CA LEU A 58 -7.58 3.19 -16.52
C LEU A 58 -9.09 3.36 -16.59
N ARG A 59 -9.68 4.11 -15.63
CA ARG A 59 -11.13 4.28 -15.45
C ARG A 59 -11.59 5.73 -15.70
N GLY A 60 -10.77 6.56 -16.37
CA GLY A 60 -11.12 7.94 -16.65
C GLY A 60 -11.49 8.72 -15.39
N GLN A 61 -12.71 9.28 -15.34
CA GLN A 61 -13.18 10.13 -14.25
C GLN A 61 -13.16 9.44 -12.85
N GLU A 62 -13.45 8.14 -12.78
CA GLU A 62 -13.41 7.41 -11.50
C GLU A 62 -12.01 7.40 -10.88
N SER A 63 -10.96 7.31 -11.71
CA SER A 63 -9.58 7.37 -11.22
C SER A 63 -9.20 8.75 -10.67
N ASP A 64 -9.78 9.81 -11.22
CA ASP A 64 -9.56 11.18 -10.74
C ASP A 64 -10.35 11.45 -9.46
N GLU A 65 -11.53 10.84 -9.29
CA GLU A 65 -12.31 10.87 -8.06
C GLU A 65 -11.59 10.16 -6.91
N ASP A 66 -10.98 9.00 -7.18
CA ASP A 66 -10.16 8.27 -6.20
C ASP A 66 -8.95 9.12 -5.74
N GLU A 67 -8.27 9.77 -6.68
CA GLU A 67 -7.16 10.68 -6.35
C GLU A 67 -7.62 11.86 -5.49
N ALA A 68 -8.74 12.49 -5.86
CA ALA A 68 -9.34 13.60 -5.12
C ALA A 68 -9.72 13.18 -3.70
N PHE A 69 -10.29 11.99 -3.53
CA PHE A 69 -10.63 11.42 -2.23
C PHE A 69 -9.38 11.22 -1.34
N VAL A 70 -8.34 10.57 -1.86
CA VAL A 70 -7.09 10.33 -1.09
C VAL A 70 -6.42 11.65 -0.73
N LYS A 71 -6.43 12.64 -1.64
CA LYS A 71 -5.90 13.98 -1.39
C LYS A 71 -6.66 14.68 -0.26
N ALA A 72 -8.00 14.67 -0.30
CA ALA A 72 -8.82 15.25 0.74
C ALA A 72 -8.60 14.57 2.10
N PHE A 73 -8.49 13.24 2.10
CA PHE A 73 -8.18 12.47 3.31
C PHE A 73 -6.82 12.86 3.91
N ALA A 74 -5.78 12.95 3.07
CA ALA A 74 -4.44 13.36 3.52
C ALA A 74 -4.45 14.78 4.09
N GLN A 75 -5.13 15.72 3.43
CA GLN A 75 -5.25 17.12 3.89
C GLN A 75 -5.98 17.22 5.23
N ALA A 76 -7.10 16.50 5.39
CA ALA A 76 -7.86 16.47 6.64
C ALA A 76 -7.05 15.95 7.84
N ASN A 77 -6.03 15.13 7.56
CA ASN A 77 -5.13 14.53 8.55
C ASN A 77 -3.76 15.26 8.65
N ASN A 78 -3.60 16.41 8.01
CA ASN A 78 -2.36 17.20 7.97
C ASN A 78 -1.15 16.40 7.45
N LEU A 79 -1.36 15.48 6.49
CA LEU A 79 -0.32 14.67 5.88
C LEU A 79 0.13 15.27 4.54
N THR A 80 1.42 15.14 4.25
CA THR A 80 1.95 15.47 2.92
C THR A 80 1.38 14.50 1.88
N PHE A 81 0.86 15.03 0.76
CA PHE A 81 0.29 14.25 -0.33
C PHE A 81 1.09 14.44 -1.61
N ALA A 82 1.37 13.36 -2.30
CA ALA A 82 1.96 13.33 -3.63
C ALA A 82 1.18 12.36 -4.52
N SER A 83 0.96 12.73 -5.77
CA SER A 83 0.32 11.86 -6.76
C SER A 83 1.01 11.95 -8.12
N THR A 84 0.82 10.91 -8.92
CA THR A 84 1.15 10.90 -10.34
C THR A 84 0.09 10.15 -11.11
N GLY A 85 -0.16 10.56 -12.35
CA GLY A 85 -1.03 9.85 -13.28
C GLY A 85 -0.25 9.40 -14.51
N VAL A 86 -0.34 8.13 -14.86
CA VAL A 86 0.35 7.54 -16.04
C VAL A 86 -0.64 6.73 -16.86
N ASP A 87 -0.58 6.88 -18.18
CA ASP A 87 -1.31 5.99 -19.10
C ASP A 87 -0.62 4.63 -19.14
N VAL A 88 -1.15 3.71 -18.33
CA VAL A 88 -0.63 2.34 -18.23
C VAL A 88 -0.82 1.56 -19.52
N ASN A 89 -1.91 1.81 -20.29
CA ASN A 89 -2.17 1.10 -21.53
C ASN A 89 -1.07 1.34 -22.56
N GLN A 90 -0.67 2.60 -22.74
CA GLN A 90 0.41 2.96 -23.67
C GLN A 90 1.74 2.32 -23.25
N TYR A 91 2.05 2.32 -21.95
CA TYR A 91 3.26 1.68 -21.44
C TYR A 91 3.26 0.17 -21.69
N CYS A 92 2.15 -0.52 -21.44
CA CYS A 92 2.02 -1.95 -21.64
C CYS A 92 2.17 -2.35 -23.11
N GLN A 93 1.55 -1.60 -24.03
CA GLN A 93 1.67 -1.84 -25.46
C GLN A 93 3.13 -1.75 -25.93
N ASN A 94 3.84 -0.70 -25.51
CA ASN A 94 5.22 -0.47 -25.90
C ASN A 94 6.20 -1.54 -25.36
N ASN A 95 5.88 -2.12 -24.19
CA ASN A 95 6.78 -3.08 -23.50
C ASN A 95 6.30 -4.53 -23.58
N LYS A 96 5.17 -4.82 -24.27
CA LYS A 96 4.56 -6.16 -24.39
C LYS A 96 4.28 -6.83 -23.04
N LEU A 97 3.77 -6.04 -22.10
CA LEU A 97 3.43 -6.46 -20.74
C LEU A 97 1.92 -6.62 -20.59
N SER A 98 1.48 -7.45 -19.64
CA SER A 98 0.10 -7.43 -19.16
C SER A 98 -0.20 -6.11 -18.46
N LEU A 99 -1.47 -5.72 -18.43
CA LEU A 99 -1.91 -4.48 -17.79
C LEU A 99 -1.56 -4.46 -16.29
N GLU A 100 -1.75 -5.60 -15.61
CA GLU A 100 -1.42 -5.77 -14.20
C GLU A 100 0.08 -5.61 -13.94
N GLU A 101 0.91 -6.26 -14.75
CA GLU A 101 2.38 -6.21 -14.62
C GLU A 101 2.91 -4.79 -14.89
N GLY A 102 2.45 -4.14 -15.98
CA GLY A 102 2.85 -2.78 -16.30
C GLY A 102 2.41 -1.77 -15.23
N ALA A 103 1.18 -1.88 -14.74
CA ALA A 103 0.67 -1.06 -13.64
C ALA A 103 1.52 -1.24 -12.36
N ARG A 104 1.88 -2.48 -12.04
CA ARG A 104 2.73 -2.80 -10.89
C ARG A 104 4.13 -2.20 -11.05
N ILE A 105 4.77 -2.36 -12.19
CA ILE A 105 6.11 -1.81 -12.46
C ILE A 105 6.10 -0.29 -12.30
N LEU A 106 5.19 0.41 -12.99
CA LEU A 106 5.10 1.87 -12.96
C LEU A 106 4.82 2.39 -11.55
N ARG A 107 3.93 1.73 -10.81
CA ARG A 107 3.62 2.09 -9.42
C ARG A 107 4.87 2.00 -8.53
N TYR A 108 5.64 0.91 -8.60
CA TYR A 108 6.84 0.78 -7.78
C TYR A 108 7.96 1.72 -8.22
N GLN A 109 8.10 2.01 -9.51
CA GLN A 109 9.03 3.03 -10.01
C GLN A 109 8.68 4.41 -9.42
N TYR A 110 7.42 4.80 -9.47
CA TYR A 110 6.96 6.06 -8.88
C TYR A 110 7.24 6.13 -7.37
N LEU A 111 6.84 5.10 -6.62
CA LEU A 111 7.04 5.07 -5.17
C LEU A 111 8.52 5.19 -4.78
N ARG A 112 9.43 4.53 -5.51
CA ARG A 112 10.87 4.64 -5.28
C ARG A 112 11.43 6.00 -5.67
N THR A 113 10.98 6.57 -6.78
CA THR A 113 11.36 7.93 -7.17
C THR A 113 10.94 8.92 -6.08
N LEU A 114 9.71 8.81 -5.57
CA LEU A 114 9.22 9.65 -4.50
C LEU A 114 10.01 9.46 -3.20
N ALA A 115 10.35 8.20 -2.86
CA ALA A 115 11.18 7.90 -1.69
C ALA A 115 12.56 8.56 -1.79
N GLN A 116 13.19 8.53 -2.95
CA GLN A 116 14.47 9.21 -3.18
C GLN A 116 14.34 10.75 -3.07
N GLN A 117 13.32 11.34 -3.69
CA GLN A 117 13.07 12.80 -3.65
C GLN A 117 12.87 13.32 -2.23
N HIS A 118 12.18 12.55 -1.40
CA HIS A 118 11.88 12.91 -0.02
C HIS A 118 12.87 12.36 1.00
N GLN A 119 13.89 11.61 0.56
CA GLN A 119 14.83 10.92 1.44
C GLN A 119 14.08 10.03 2.45
N ALA A 120 13.08 9.27 1.97
CA ALA A 120 12.32 8.37 2.80
C ALA A 120 13.04 7.04 2.99
N ASP A 121 12.96 6.50 4.19
CA ASP A 121 13.66 5.28 4.61
C ASP A 121 12.99 4.02 4.06
N LYS A 122 11.65 4.02 4.00
CA LYS A 122 10.85 2.84 3.62
C LYS A 122 9.57 3.24 2.88
N ILE A 123 9.01 2.26 2.16
CA ILE A 123 7.75 2.36 1.43
C ILE A 123 6.77 1.37 2.03
N ALA A 124 5.66 1.85 2.61
CA ALA A 124 4.59 1.02 3.15
C ALA A 124 3.54 0.71 2.08
N VAL A 125 3.20 -0.58 1.94
CA VAL A 125 2.16 -1.05 1.01
C VAL A 125 1.13 -1.92 1.74
N GLY A 126 -0.15 -1.80 1.35
CA GLY A 126 -1.30 -2.36 2.03
C GLY A 126 -1.59 -3.84 1.74
N HIS A 127 -0.56 -4.68 1.52
CA HIS A 127 -0.79 -6.13 1.41
C HIS A 127 -1.22 -6.71 2.76
N ASN A 128 -2.23 -7.58 2.72
CA ASN A 128 -2.86 -8.20 3.88
C ASN A 128 -2.62 -9.73 3.93
N LYS A 129 -3.25 -10.43 4.87
CA LYS A 129 -3.10 -11.88 5.06
C LYS A 129 -3.78 -12.68 3.94
N ASP A 130 -4.84 -12.15 3.34
CA ASP A 130 -5.55 -12.84 2.25
C ASP A 130 -4.71 -12.79 0.97
N ASP A 131 -4.03 -11.66 0.67
CA ASP A 131 -3.03 -11.58 -0.43
C ASP A 131 -1.89 -12.58 -0.25
N GLN A 132 -1.48 -12.82 1.02
CA GLN A 132 -0.50 -13.83 1.34
C GLN A 132 -0.99 -15.24 0.97
N ALA A 133 -2.22 -15.57 1.34
CA ALA A 133 -2.83 -16.87 1.04
C ALA A 133 -2.98 -17.06 -0.47
N GLU A 134 -3.46 -16.08 -1.20
CA GLU A 134 -3.57 -16.09 -2.66
C GLU A 134 -2.21 -16.30 -3.32
N THR A 135 -1.18 -15.59 -2.89
CA THR A 135 0.17 -15.73 -3.44
C THR A 135 0.72 -17.14 -3.24
N VAL A 136 0.55 -17.71 -2.04
CA VAL A 136 0.99 -19.09 -1.74
C VAL A 136 0.25 -20.09 -2.61
N LEU A 137 -1.07 -19.96 -2.76
CA LEU A 137 -1.90 -20.84 -3.59
C LEU A 137 -1.48 -20.76 -5.07
N LEU A 138 -1.30 -19.56 -5.60
CA LEU A 138 -0.84 -19.36 -6.98
C LEU A 138 0.54 -19.97 -7.22
N ASN A 139 1.46 -19.85 -6.27
CA ASN A 139 2.78 -20.44 -6.37
C ASN A 139 2.73 -21.97 -6.34
N LEU A 140 1.87 -22.56 -5.51
CA LEU A 140 1.63 -24.01 -5.48
C LEU A 140 1.06 -24.52 -6.82
N LEU A 141 0.05 -23.83 -7.36
CA LEU A 141 -0.57 -24.20 -8.65
C LEU A 141 0.41 -24.10 -9.83
N ARG A 142 1.37 -23.20 -9.77
CA ARG A 142 2.45 -23.05 -10.77
C ARG A 142 3.59 -24.06 -10.60
N GLY A 143 3.49 -24.97 -9.62
CA GLY A 143 4.52 -25.98 -9.37
C GLY A 143 5.79 -25.41 -8.74
N ALA A 144 5.70 -24.28 -8.06
CA ALA A 144 6.85 -23.72 -7.36
C ALA A 144 7.29 -24.67 -6.25
N GLY A 145 8.57 -25.08 -6.26
CA GLY A 145 9.16 -25.90 -5.21
C GLY A 145 9.14 -25.22 -3.84
N SER A 146 9.79 -25.83 -2.84
CA SER A 146 9.80 -25.35 -1.44
C SER A 146 10.11 -23.86 -1.25
N CYS A 147 10.93 -23.27 -2.13
CA CYS A 147 11.22 -21.83 -2.13
C CYS A 147 10.02 -20.95 -2.57
N GLY A 148 9.10 -21.48 -3.39
CA GLY A 148 7.90 -20.74 -3.84
C GLY A 148 6.78 -20.68 -2.82
N ILE A 149 6.81 -21.54 -1.80
CA ILE A 149 5.82 -21.58 -0.73
C ILE A 149 5.99 -20.41 0.28
N ALA A 150 7.11 -19.72 0.23
CA ALA A 150 7.42 -18.66 1.20
C ALA A 150 6.44 -17.46 1.17
N GLY A 151 5.66 -17.28 0.08
CA GLY A 151 4.69 -16.19 -0.05
C GLY A 151 5.33 -14.80 -0.06
N ILE A 152 4.58 -13.81 0.42
CA ILE A 152 5.00 -12.39 0.46
C ILE A 152 5.80 -12.14 1.74
N SER A 153 7.01 -11.57 1.65
CA SER A 153 7.80 -11.17 2.82
C SER A 153 7.22 -9.93 3.51
N ALA A 154 7.28 -9.87 4.85
CA ALA A 154 6.89 -8.69 5.62
C ALA A 154 7.73 -7.46 5.24
N LYS A 155 9.04 -7.67 4.99
CA LYS A 155 9.99 -6.65 4.52
C LYS A 155 10.77 -7.17 3.32
N SER A 156 10.93 -6.35 2.30
CA SER A 156 11.71 -6.67 1.09
C SER A 156 12.42 -5.41 0.62
N CYS A 157 13.74 -5.33 0.84
CA CYS A 157 14.54 -4.13 0.61
C CYS A 157 13.92 -2.91 1.31
N ASP A 158 13.44 -1.94 0.53
CA ASP A 158 12.81 -0.70 0.94
C ASP A 158 11.30 -0.80 1.23
N ILE A 159 10.67 -1.95 0.91
CA ILE A 159 9.21 -2.14 1.01
C ILE A 159 8.86 -2.84 2.30
N ILE A 160 7.89 -2.29 3.05
CA ILE A 160 7.31 -2.87 4.26
C ILE A 160 5.82 -3.14 4.09
N ARG A 161 5.30 -4.16 4.80
CA ARG A 161 3.90 -4.61 4.73
C ARG A 161 3.30 -4.73 6.12
N PRO A 162 2.86 -3.59 6.69
CA PRO A 162 2.34 -3.54 8.06
C PRO A 162 1.11 -4.42 8.28
N LEU A 163 0.26 -4.60 7.27
CA LEU A 163 -1.00 -5.34 7.38
C LEU A 163 -0.89 -6.83 7.05
N LEU A 164 0.29 -7.37 6.74
CA LEU A 164 0.44 -8.75 6.25
C LEU A 164 -0.02 -9.83 7.24
N SER A 165 -0.14 -9.52 8.52
CA SER A 165 -0.71 -10.41 9.55
C SER A 165 -2.22 -10.26 9.75
N THR A 166 -2.88 -9.30 9.08
CA THR A 166 -4.27 -8.89 9.32
C THR A 166 -5.14 -9.37 8.17
N THR A 167 -6.29 -9.96 8.48
CA THR A 167 -7.26 -10.42 7.48
C THR A 167 -8.08 -9.26 6.91
N ARG A 168 -8.66 -9.45 5.74
CA ARG A 168 -9.56 -8.47 5.11
C ARG A 168 -10.76 -8.15 6.00
N THR A 169 -11.34 -9.14 6.65
CA THR A 169 -12.46 -8.97 7.58
C THR A 169 -12.09 -8.07 8.78
N GLU A 170 -10.87 -8.26 9.34
CA GLU A 170 -10.38 -7.40 10.42
C GLU A 170 -10.18 -5.95 9.94
N ILE A 171 -9.68 -5.76 8.72
CA ILE A 171 -9.47 -4.44 8.12
C ILE A 171 -10.82 -3.74 7.89
N GLU A 172 -11.80 -4.42 7.29
CA GLU A 172 -13.13 -3.86 7.05
C GLU A 172 -13.82 -3.45 8.36
N SER A 173 -13.75 -4.32 9.39
CA SER A 173 -14.27 -4.03 10.71
C SER A 173 -13.59 -2.79 11.34
N TYR A 174 -12.28 -2.68 11.17
CA TYR A 174 -11.52 -1.52 11.65
C TYR A 174 -11.92 -0.24 10.91
N CYS A 175 -12.05 -0.29 9.59
CA CYS A 175 -12.50 0.86 8.80
C CYS A 175 -13.89 1.36 9.23
N GLN A 176 -14.79 0.45 9.59
CA GLN A 176 -16.13 0.80 10.11
C GLN A 176 -16.03 1.47 11.50
N GLN A 177 -15.22 0.92 12.41
CA GLN A 177 -15.01 1.46 13.76
C GLN A 177 -14.39 2.86 13.74
N GLU A 178 -13.38 3.06 12.92
CA GLU A 178 -12.67 4.34 12.77
C GLU A 178 -13.39 5.32 11.82
N LYS A 179 -14.54 4.92 11.27
CA LYS A 179 -15.31 5.71 10.29
C LYS A 179 -14.49 6.13 9.08
N LEU A 180 -13.52 5.32 8.70
CA LEU A 180 -12.82 5.46 7.43
C LEU A 180 -13.80 5.07 6.33
N VAL A 181 -14.02 5.95 5.36
CA VAL A 181 -14.92 5.69 4.23
C VAL A 181 -14.06 5.22 3.07
N PRO A 182 -13.76 3.92 2.97
CA PRO A 182 -13.03 3.41 1.84
C PRO A 182 -13.92 3.49 0.60
N ASP A 183 -13.34 3.85 -0.54
CA ASP A 183 -14.08 3.75 -1.79
C ASP A 183 -14.42 2.28 -2.06
N ARG A 184 -15.73 1.96 -2.12
CA ARG A 184 -16.23 0.60 -2.38
C ARG A 184 -15.92 0.09 -3.78
N LYS A 185 -15.42 0.96 -4.68
CA LYS A 185 -15.18 0.66 -6.09
C LYS A 185 -13.80 0.08 -6.39
N SER A 186 -12.86 0.12 -5.44
CA SER A 186 -11.49 -0.40 -5.63
C SER A 186 -11.34 -1.90 -5.35
N VAL A 187 -12.46 -2.66 -5.34
CA VAL A 187 -12.48 -4.10 -5.19
C VAL A 187 -12.67 -4.75 -6.57
N VAL A 188 -11.59 -4.91 -7.30
CA VAL A 188 -11.47 -5.85 -8.43
C VAL A 188 -10.16 -6.60 -8.31
#